data_83941b999370b847b254c086f4313696
#
_entry.id   83941b999370b847b254c086f4313696
#
_cell.length_a   1.000
_cell.length_b   1.000
_cell.length_c   1.000
_cell.angle_alpha   90.00
_cell.angle_beta   90.00
_cell.angle_gamma   90.00
#
_symmetry.space_group_name_H-M   'P 1'
#
loop_
_entity.id
_entity.type
_entity.pdbx_description
1 polymer ?
#
loop_
_entity_poly.entity_id
_entity_poly.type
_entity_poly.pdbx_seq_one_letter_code
_entity_poly.pdbx_strand_id
1 'polypeptide(L)'
;MNERTYKAYVQILEDELIVATGCTEPIAIAFASAKAAQVLGSEPERISISVSGNIIKNVHSVTVPNTGGQHGVKTAVAAGIAAGDADKGLDVLSGLNDDGRAYMARYLEEHEIRVEFADTSEPFYIDVRMFGGNGGSARVVMAKNHTNVVLVERDGEILQDTRTEDPSDGENALTELLNVADIIEFADTVDLADVEEVLSRQAEYNYAISYEGLKNDWGGRVGKLYASDAYPDDLLTQAKAAAAAGSDARMGGCPMPVVIVSGSGNQGITASVPIVVYARALDIPREKMLRALAVSDLISIYQKSGIGCLSAFCGAVSAGTGAACGIAYLLGGRMEEIEHTIVNSLGTVSGMVCDGAKPSCAAKIAMAIESGVFGYRLFKNGNEFYAGDGIVTMGVDETIRNVSRMAREGMRETDREILSIMIDSE
;
A
#
# COMPACT_ATOMS: atom_id res chain seq x y z
N MET A 1 14.60 -19.30 16.71
CA MET A 1 14.72 -17.82 16.54
C MET A 1 15.21 -17.17 17.83
N ASN A 2 16.06 -16.13 17.77
CA ASN A 2 16.47 -15.38 18.94
C ASN A 2 15.40 -14.32 19.33
N GLU A 3 15.43 -13.89 20.61
CA GLU A 3 14.41 -12.96 21.15
C GLU A 3 14.39 -11.58 20.45
N ARG A 4 15.53 -11.09 19.99
CA ARG A 4 15.64 -9.80 19.28
C ARG A 4 14.92 -9.87 17.93
N THR A 5 15.19 -10.92 17.15
CA THR A 5 14.55 -11.13 15.84
C THR A 5 13.05 -11.39 16.00
N TYR A 6 12.64 -12.16 17.02
CA TYR A 6 11.23 -12.40 17.33
C TYR A 6 10.48 -11.08 17.58
N LYS A 7 10.99 -10.24 18.50
CA LYS A 7 10.36 -8.95 18.82
C LYS A 7 10.36 -7.99 17.63
N ALA A 8 11.40 -8.01 16.80
CA ALA A 8 11.46 -7.21 15.59
C ALA A 8 10.36 -7.60 14.60
N TYR A 9 10.09 -8.89 14.42
CA TYR A 9 9.07 -9.35 13.48
C TYR A 9 7.65 -9.06 13.97
N VAL A 10 7.38 -9.17 15.27
CA VAL A 10 6.12 -8.72 15.88
C VAL A 10 5.94 -7.22 15.63
N GLN A 11 6.96 -6.41 15.94
CA GLN A 11 6.92 -4.95 15.76
C GLN A 11 6.72 -4.55 14.30
N ILE A 12 7.40 -5.22 13.35
CA ILE A 12 7.20 -4.99 11.91
C ILE A 12 5.73 -5.22 11.51
N LEU A 13 5.11 -6.30 11.98
CA LEU A 13 3.71 -6.57 11.69
C LEU A 13 2.78 -5.50 12.30
N GLU A 14 3.06 -5.05 13.52
CA GLU A 14 2.28 -3.99 14.17
C GLU A 14 2.40 -2.64 13.46
N ASP A 15 3.61 -2.27 13.04
CA ASP A 15 3.90 -0.97 12.39
C ASP A 15 3.40 -0.92 10.94
N GLU A 16 3.41 -2.05 10.24
CA GLU A 16 3.06 -2.13 8.82
C GLU A 16 1.59 -2.44 8.55
N LEU A 17 0.91 -3.19 9.45
CA LEU A 17 -0.49 -3.59 9.28
C LEU A 17 -1.46 -2.54 9.85
N ILE A 18 -1.47 -1.36 9.25
CA ILE A 18 -2.26 -0.21 9.70
C ILE A 18 -3.59 -0.13 8.95
N VAL A 19 -4.64 0.32 9.65
CA VAL A 19 -5.95 0.58 9.04
C VAL A 19 -5.90 1.87 8.23
N ALA A 20 -6.42 1.83 7.02
CA ALA A 20 -6.59 3.01 6.16
C ALA A 20 -7.89 2.92 5.35
N THR A 21 -8.53 4.06 5.10
CA THR A 21 -9.77 4.16 4.31
C THR A 21 -9.47 4.75 2.95
N GLY A 22 -9.58 3.97 1.86
CA GLY A 22 -9.30 4.43 0.50
C GLY A 22 -7.82 4.46 0.12
N CYS A 23 -7.42 5.30 -0.86
CA CYS A 23 -6.03 5.40 -1.30
C CYS A 23 -5.21 6.26 -0.35
N THR A 24 -4.05 5.77 0.04
CA THR A 24 -3.22 6.36 1.11
C THR A 24 -2.65 7.74 0.74
N GLU A 25 -2.31 8.00 -0.52
CA GLU A 25 -1.72 9.27 -0.95
C GLU A 25 -2.74 10.44 -0.90
N PRO A 26 -3.97 10.32 -1.44
CA PRO A 26 -4.99 11.36 -1.25
C PRO A 26 -5.31 11.61 0.22
N ILE A 27 -5.31 10.55 1.03
CA ILE A 27 -5.58 10.67 2.47
C ILE A 27 -4.44 11.37 3.19
N ALA A 28 -3.18 11.09 2.84
CA ALA A 28 -2.03 11.79 3.40
C ALA A 28 -2.07 13.31 3.09
N ILE A 29 -2.48 13.68 1.86
CA ILE A 29 -2.74 15.08 1.52
C ILE A 29 -3.86 15.66 2.39
N ALA A 30 -4.97 14.95 2.53
CA ALA A 30 -6.09 15.38 3.37
C ALA A 30 -5.66 15.53 4.84
N PHE A 31 -4.90 14.58 5.37
CA PHE A 31 -4.34 14.62 6.72
C PHE A 31 -3.40 15.82 6.93
N ALA A 32 -2.45 16.05 6.03
CA ALA A 32 -1.56 17.21 6.08
C ALA A 32 -2.36 18.52 6.04
N SER A 33 -3.41 18.56 5.21
CA SER A 33 -4.26 19.74 5.04
C SER A 33 -5.15 20.00 6.28
N ALA A 34 -5.73 18.96 6.85
CA ALA A 34 -6.49 19.05 8.10
C ALA A 34 -5.58 19.57 9.24
N LYS A 35 -4.36 19.02 9.34
CA LYS A 35 -3.39 19.45 10.35
C LYS A 35 -2.95 20.89 10.15
N ALA A 36 -2.71 21.32 8.91
CA ALA A 36 -2.36 22.72 8.61
C ALA A 36 -3.51 23.68 8.94
N ALA A 37 -4.75 23.33 8.62
CA ALA A 37 -5.94 24.10 8.97
C ALA A 37 -6.15 24.19 10.49
N GLN A 38 -5.95 23.10 11.20
CA GLN A 38 -6.01 23.05 12.67
C GLN A 38 -4.93 23.93 13.31
N VAL A 39 -3.71 23.93 12.81
CA VAL A 39 -2.59 24.79 13.26
C VAL A 39 -2.87 26.26 12.95
N LEU A 40 -3.43 26.57 11.77
CA LEU A 40 -3.83 27.93 11.40
C LEU A 40 -4.89 28.51 12.35
N GLY A 41 -5.88 27.67 12.73
CA GLY A 41 -6.94 28.03 13.68
C GLY A 41 -8.00 29.00 13.12
N SER A 42 -8.01 29.21 11.80
CA SER A 42 -9.01 29.98 11.04
C SER A 42 -9.22 29.36 9.67
N GLU A 43 -10.30 29.76 8.97
CA GLU A 43 -10.52 29.31 7.60
C GLU A 43 -9.38 29.79 6.68
N PRO A 44 -8.74 28.89 5.91
CA PRO A 44 -7.68 29.27 4.99
C PRO A 44 -8.27 30.01 3.78
N GLU A 45 -7.74 31.19 3.45
CA GLU A 45 -8.14 31.95 2.25
C GLU A 45 -7.26 31.66 1.04
N ARG A 46 -6.01 31.27 1.28
CA ARG A 46 -5.06 30.93 0.23
C ARG A 46 -4.24 29.71 0.62
N ILE A 47 -4.13 28.77 -0.29
CA ILE A 47 -3.40 27.51 -0.09
C ILE A 47 -2.37 27.32 -1.21
N SER A 48 -1.16 26.93 -0.82
CA SER A 48 -0.16 26.37 -1.72
C SER A 48 0.23 24.99 -1.21
N ILE A 49 0.21 24.02 -2.08
CA ILE A 49 0.67 22.66 -1.79
C ILE A 49 1.75 22.27 -2.80
N SER A 50 2.90 21.82 -2.28
CA SER A 50 4.00 21.31 -3.09
C SER A 50 4.18 19.82 -2.81
N VAL A 51 4.14 18.99 -3.85
CA VAL A 51 4.17 17.53 -3.73
C VAL A 51 5.16 16.88 -4.67
N SER A 52 5.74 15.74 -4.28
CA SER A 52 6.62 14.95 -5.16
C SER A 52 5.85 14.37 -6.35
N GLY A 53 6.58 14.03 -7.43
CA GLY A 53 5.99 13.44 -8.62
C GLY A 53 5.23 12.15 -8.35
N ASN A 54 5.72 11.32 -7.44
CA ASN A 54 5.04 10.09 -7.05
C ASN A 54 3.69 10.34 -6.35
N ILE A 55 3.57 11.41 -5.57
CA ILE A 55 2.28 11.81 -4.99
C ILE A 55 1.32 12.25 -6.10
N ILE A 56 1.77 13.10 -7.05
CA ILE A 56 0.93 13.49 -8.20
C ILE A 56 0.46 12.24 -8.94
N LYS A 57 1.38 11.36 -9.31
CA LYS A 57 1.10 10.11 -10.04
C LYS A 57 0.02 9.26 -9.35
N ASN A 58 0.06 9.14 -8.03
CA ASN A 58 -0.84 8.28 -7.28
C ASN A 58 -2.18 8.94 -6.90
N VAL A 59 -2.29 10.27 -6.99
CA VAL A 59 -3.52 11.00 -6.65
C VAL A 59 -4.34 11.38 -7.88
N HIS A 60 -3.71 11.45 -9.05
CA HIS A 60 -4.31 11.98 -10.28
C HIS A 60 -5.64 11.28 -10.66
N SER A 61 -5.65 9.95 -10.74
CA SER A 61 -6.78 9.18 -11.28
C SER A 61 -7.59 8.41 -10.24
N VAL A 62 -7.25 8.51 -8.96
CA VAL A 62 -7.93 7.77 -7.89
C VAL A 62 -8.99 8.63 -7.24
N THR A 63 -10.12 8.01 -6.91
CA THR A 63 -11.19 8.68 -6.16
C THR A 63 -10.71 9.02 -4.75
N VAL A 64 -10.84 10.30 -4.35
CA VAL A 64 -10.67 10.72 -2.96
C VAL A 64 -11.85 10.17 -2.13
N PRO A 65 -11.59 9.42 -1.05
CA PRO A 65 -12.65 8.76 -0.30
C PRO A 65 -13.70 9.74 0.24
N ASN A 66 -14.95 9.30 0.29
CA ASN A 66 -16.11 10.05 0.82
C ASN A 66 -16.43 11.38 0.11
N THR A 67 -15.79 11.72 -1.01
CA THR A 67 -16.01 12.98 -1.74
C THR A 67 -17.11 12.93 -2.79
N GLY A 68 -17.82 11.79 -2.94
CA GLY A 68 -18.81 11.62 -4.01
C GLY A 68 -18.21 11.38 -5.39
N GLY A 69 -17.02 10.76 -5.47
CA GLY A 69 -16.36 10.38 -6.73
C GLY A 69 -15.39 11.40 -7.30
N GLN A 70 -15.01 12.43 -6.53
CA GLN A 70 -14.06 13.44 -6.99
C GLN A 70 -12.61 12.97 -6.87
N HIS A 71 -11.70 13.55 -7.68
CA HIS A 71 -10.30 13.16 -7.82
C HIS A 71 -9.34 14.35 -7.65
N GLY A 72 -8.07 14.04 -7.46
CA GLY A 72 -6.97 14.98 -7.58
C GLY A 72 -6.57 15.67 -6.29
N VAL A 73 -5.42 16.35 -6.35
CA VAL A 73 -4.75 16.99 -5.20
C VAL A 73 -5.63 18.07 -4.56
N LYS A 74 -6.26 18.94 -5.36
CA LYS A 74 -7.13 20.01 -4.85
C LYS A 74 -8.31 19.48 -4.08
N THR A 75 -8.94 18.41 -4.58
CA THR A 75 -10.02 17.72 -3.90
C THR A 75 -9.57 17.15 -2.56
N ALA A 76 -8.40 16.50 -2.51
CA ALA A 76 -7.86 15.95 -1.27
C ALA A 76 -7.56 17.03 -0.21
N VAL A 77 -7.02 18.18 -0.64
CA VAL A 77 -6.80 19.35 0.24
C VAL A 77 -8.13 19.86 0.82
N ALA A 78 -9.11 20.14 -0.04
CA ALA A 78 -10.41 20.68 0.39
C ALA A 78 -11.17 19.67 1.27
N ALA A 79 -11.09 18.37 0.96
CA ALA A 79 -11.68 17.31 1.78
C ALA A 79 -11.05 17.25 3.18
N GLY A 80 -9.73 17.40 3.30
CA GLY A 80 -9.04 17.45 4.58
C GLY A 80 -9.46 18.64 5.44
N ILE A 81 -9.60 19.82 4.85
CA ILE A 81 -10.10 21.02 5.53
C ILE A 81 -11.55 20.80 6.00
N ALA A 82 -12.40 20.24 5.14
CA ALA A 82 -13.80 19.98 5.45
C ALA A 82 -13.99 18.90 6.54
N ALA A 83 -13.13 17.89 6.57
CA ALA A 83 -13.14 16.83 7.58
C ALA A 83 -12.65 17.32 8.95
N GLY A 84 -11.62 18.19 8.98
CA GLY A 84 -11.20 19.01 10.13
C GLY A 84 -10.47 18.27 11.26
N ASP A 85 -10.49 16.94 11.33
CA ASP A 85 -9.97 16.15 12.46
C ASP A 85 -8.66 15.44 12.08
N ALA A 86 -7.53 16.13 12.26
CA ALA A 86 -6.20 15.59 11.97
C ALA A 86 -5.76 14.47 12.94
N ASP A 87 -6.38 14.34 14.12
CA ASP A 87 -6.01 13.32 15.10
C ASP A 87 -6.39 11.89 14.63
N LYS A 88 -7.25 11.80 13.61
CA LYS A 88 -7.59 10.54 12.94
C LYS A 88 -6.52 10.01 11.99
N GLY A 89 -5.46 10.76 11.73
CA GLY A 89 -4.38 10.33 10.84
C GLY A 89 -4.91 9.89 9.45
N LEU A 90 -4.61 8.65 9.03
CA LEU A 90 -5.05 8.10 7.75
C LEU A 90 -6.56 7.74 7.68
N ASP A 91 -7.32 7.96 8.74
CA ASP A 91 -8.78 7.84 8.74
C ASP A 91 -9.48 9.22 8.77
N VAL A 92 -8.75 10.30 8.49
CA VAL A 92 -9.23 11.70 8.55
C VAL A 92 -10.52 11.93 7.76
N LEU A 93 -10.69 11.27 6.61
CA LEU A 93 -11.87 11.43 5.76
C LEU A 93 -13.07 10.56 6.16
N SER A 94 -12.97 9.69 7.16
CA SER A 94 -14.09 8.87 7.64
C SER A 94 -15.28 9.70 8.13
N GLY A 95 -15.01 10.91 8.63
CA GLY A 95 -16.02 11.84 9.12
C GLY A 95 -16.63 12.76 8.06
N LEU A 96 -16.21 12.70 6.80
CA LEU A 96 -16.71 13.57 5.74
C LEU A 96 -18.14 13.17 5.33
N ASN A 97 -19.11 13.91 5.84
CA ASN A 97 -20.55 13.73 5.61
C ASN A 97 -21.07 14.63 4.47
N ASP A 98 -22.39 14.68 4.26
CA ASP A 98 -23.02 15.49 3.21
C ASP A 98 -22.76 17.00 3.38
N ASP A 99 -22.78 17.50 4.62
CA ASP A 99 -22.48 18.90 4.90
C ASP A 99 -21.01 19.23 4.61
N GLY A 100 -20.10 18.33 4.99
CA GLY A 100 -18.68 18.45 4.66
C GLY A 100 -18.41 18.41 3.14
N ARG A 101 -19.14 17.57 2.39
CA ARG A 101 -19.06 17.55 0.92
C ARG A 101 -19.58 18.85 0.29
N ALA A 102 -20.68 19.38 0.80
CA ALA A 102 -21.21 20.67 0.34
C ALA A 102 -20.22 21.83 0.65
N TYR A 103 -19.61 21.83 1.84
CA TYR A 103 -18.58 22.79 2.19
C TYR A 103 -17.36 22.65 1.26
N MET A 104 -16.86 21.43 1.05
CA MET A 104 -15.72 21.14 0.15
C MET A 104 -15.98 21.65 -1.28
N ALA A 105 -17.17 21.40 -1.83
CA ALA A 105 -17.53 21.84 -3.18
C ALA A 105 -17.51 23.37 -3.28
N ARG A 106 -18.16 24.07 -2.33
CA ARG A 106 -18.15 25.53 -2.25
C ARG A 106 -16.70 26.07 -2.10
N TYR A 107 -15.91 25.46 -1.23
CA TYR A 107 -14.53 25.88 -0.97
C TYR A 107 -13.67 25.82 -2.24
N LEU A 108 -13.83 24.77 -3.07
CA LEU A 108 -13.14 24.61 -4.33
C LEU A 108 -13.56 25.66 -5.38
N GLU A 109 -14.79 26.19 -5.31
CA GLU A 109 -15.28 27.25 -6.19
C GLU A 109 -14.80 28.65 -5.74
N GLU A 110 -14.74 28.90 -4.43
CA GLU A 110 -14.47 30.21 -3.84
C GLU A 110 -12.97 30.48 -3.62
N HIS A 111 -12.12 29.43 -3.49
CA HIS A 111 -10.72 29.57 -3.10
C HIS A 111 -9.77 28.92 -4.09
N GLU A 112 -8.67 29.61 -4.38
CA GLU A 112 -7.60 29.05 -5.21
C GLU A 112 -6.68 28.15 -4.38
N ILE A 113 -6.56 26.87 -4.80
CA ILE A 113 -5.55 25.94 -4.31
C ILE A 113 -4.47 25.83 -5.37
N ARG A 114 -3.28 26.35 -5.08
CA ARG A 114 -2.13 26.27 -5.97
C ARG A 114 -1.37 24.98 -5.70
N VAL A 115 -1.29 24.12 -6.73
CA VAL A 115 -0.53 22.88 -6.70
C VAL A 115 0.79 23.07 -7.42
N GLU A 116 1.89 22.71 -6.77
CA GLU A 116 3.25 22.85 -7.31
C GLU A 116 3.97 21.50 -7.26
N PHE A 117 4.84 21.28 -8.25
CA PHE A 117 5.77 20.16 -8.22
C PHE A 117 6.91 20.49 -7.25
N ALA A 118 7.20 19.60 -6.31
CA ALA A 118 8.33 19.74 -5.42
C ALA A 118 9.62 19.28 -6.09
N ASP A 119 10.62 20.16 -6.18
CA ASP A 119 11.97 19.78 -6.59
C ASP A 119 12.68 19.09 -5.42
N THR A 120 12.45 17.80 -5.30
CA THR A 120 12.97 16.96 -4.21
C THR A 120 13.35 15.57 -4.71
N SER A 121 14.36 14.98 -4.09
CA SER A 121 14.72 13.58 -4.29
C SER A 121 13.85 12.61 -3.45
N GLU A 122 13.06 13.14 -2.50
CA GLU A 122 12.17 12.34 -1.66
C GLU A 122 11.00 11.79 -2.48
N PRO A 123 10.83 10.46 -2.59
CA PRO A 123 9.72 9.87 -3.33
C PRO A 123 8.36 10.23 -2.73
N PHE A 124 8.27 10.33 -1.41
CA PHE A 124 7.09 10.76 -0.67
C PHE A 124 7.37 12.12 -0.02
N TYR A 125 6.73 13.17 -0.55
CA TYR A 125 6.86 14.53 -0.03
C TYR A 125 5.58 15.33 -0.26
N ILE A 126 5.09 15.99 0.81
CA ILE A 126 3.91 16.86 0.83
C ILE A 126 4.25 18.08 1.70
N ASP A 127 4.18 19.28 1.16
CA ASP A 127 4.37 20.57 1.87
C ASP A 127 3.12 21.43 1.67
N VAL A 128 2.29 21.52 2.69
CA VAL A 128 1.05 22.31 2.69
C VAL A 128 1.30 23.63 3.42
N ARG A 129 1.00 24.75 2.75
CA ARG A 129 1.05 26.09 3.31
C ARG A 129 -0.31 26.76 3.20
N MET A 130 -0.82 27.25 4.31
CA MET A 130 -2.11 27.91 4.41
C MET A 130 -1.98 29.30 4.99
N PHE A 131 -2.78 30.23 4.48
CA PHE A 131 -2.81 31.62 4.90
C PHE A 131 -4.25 32.03 5.20
N GLY A 132 -4.50 32.59 6.38
CA GLY A 132 -5.79 33.10 6.80
C GLY A 132 -5.96 34.59 6.49
N GLY A 133 -7.19 35.05 6.39
CA GLY A 133 -7.52 36.48 6.14
C GLY A 133 -7.08 37.43 7.23
N ASN A 134 -6.77 36.95 8.42
CA ASN A 134 -6.22 37.70 9.54
C ASN A 134 -4.68 37.90 9.47
N GLY A 135 -4.03 37.41 8.41
CA GLY A 135 -2.58 37.44 8.23
C GLY A 135 -1.84 36.28 8.88
N GLY A 136 -2.55 35.34 9.54
CA GLY A 136 -1.97 34.12 10.10
C GLY A 136 -1.50 33.15 9.00
N SER A 137 -0.51 32.31 9.32
CA SER A 137 0.00 31.29 8.42
C SER A 137 0.28 29.97 9.14
N ALA A 138 0.13 28.86 8.42
CA ALA A 138 0.52 27.54 8.89
C ALA A 138 1.23 26.77 7.77
N ARG A 139 2.19 25.94 8.15
CA ARG A 139 2.89 25.03 7.25
C ARG A 139 3.03 23.66 7.87
N VAL A 140 2.71 22.63 7.11
CA VAL A 140 2.90 21.24 7.51
C VAL A 140 3.65 20.52 6.39
N VAL A 141 4.74 19.82 6.74
CA VAL A 141 5.49 19.00 5.81
C VAL A 141 5.45 17.56 6.27
N MET A 142 5.12 16.66 5.34
CA MET A 142 5.24 15.22 5.49
C MET A 142 6.28 14.67 4.53
N ALA A 143 7.12 13.77 4.97
CA ALA A 143 8.17 13.16 4.17
C ALA A 143 8.40 11.70 4.58
N LYS A 144 8.91 10.90 3.62
CA LYS A 144 9.32 9.51 3.77
C LYS A 144 8.17 8.51 3.82
N ASN A 145 7.14 8.71 4.67
CA ASN A 145 5.95 7.85 4.75
C ASN A 145 4.66 8.64 5.00
N HIS A 146 3.52 7.95 4.90
CA HIS A 146 2.17 8.53 4.88
C HIS A 146 1.71 9.14 6.22
N THR A 147 2.41 8.89 7.32
CA THR A 147 2.06 9.38 8.68
C THR A 147 3.13 10.28 9.27
N ASN A 148 4.30 10.37 8.64
CA ASN A 148 5.44 11.09 9.18
C ASN A 148 5.39 12.59 8.91
N VAL A 149 4.89 13.36 9.88
CA VAL A 149 4.91 14.83 9.88
C VAL A 149 6.27 15.31 10.38
N VAL A 150 7.10 15.83 9.47
CA VAL A 150 8.48 16.25 9.77
C VAL A 150 8.62 17.73 10.11
N LEU A 151 7.64 18.56 9.74
CA LEU A 151 7.63 19.99 10.09
C LEU A 151 6.22 20.45 10.38
N VAL A 152 6.05 21.22 11.45
CA VAL A 152 4.86 22.02 11.77
C VAL A 152 5.32 23.43 12.13
N GLU A 153 4.77 24.43 11.43
CA GLU A 153 5.10 25.85 11.63
C GLU A 153 3.82 26.68 11.69
N ARG A 154 3.77 27.69 12.55
CA ARG A 154 2.70 28.67 12.67
C ARG A 154 3.29 30.08 12.77
N ASP A 155 2.86 31.00 11.88
CA ASP A 155 3.28 32.39 11.87
C ASP A 155 4.82 32.60 11.85
N GLY A 156 5.54 31.65 11.23
CA GLY A 156 7.00 31.62 11.18
C GLY A 156 7.66 30.99 12.42
N GLU A 157 6.90 30.58 13.42
CA GLU A 157 7.40 29.85 14.58
C GLU A 157 7.35 28.34 14.30
N ILE A 158 8.47 27.65 14.51
CA ILE A 158 8.57 26.21 14.36
C ILE A 158 8.03 25.54 15.63
N LEU A 159 6.94 24.78 15.49
CA LEU A 159 6.32 24.00 16.57
C LEU A 159 6.89 22.57 16.63
N GLN A 160 7.28 22.02 15.49
CA GLN A 160 7.93 20.70 15.35
C GLN A 160 8.87 20.75 14.18
N ASP A 161 10.08 20.19 14.33
CA ASP A 161 11.04 19.98 13.25
C ASP A 161 11.87 18.72 13.49
N THR A 162 11.56 17.67 12.74
CA THR A 162 12.27 16.39 12.77
C THR A 162 12.92 16.07 11.41
N ARG A 163 13.08 17.08 10.53
CA ARG A 163 13.62 16.89 9.16
C ARG A 163 15.04 16.38 9.14
N THR A 164 15.84 16.67 10.18
CA THR A 164 17.22 16.22 10.33
C THR A 164 17.34 14.88 11.03
N GLU A 165 16.28 14.43 11.69
CA GLU A 165 16.22 13.09 12.26
C GLU A 165 16.02 12.12 11.11
N ASP A 166 16.89 11.15 10.98
CA ASP A 166 16.70 10.08 10.02
C ASP A 166 15.83 8.98 10.65
N PRO A 167 14.50 8.96 10.40
CA PRO A 167 13.63 7.91 10.94
C PRO A 167 14.02 6.53 10.39
N SER A 168 14.86 6.50 9.34
CA SER A 168 15.34 5.27 8.73
C SER A 168 16.21 4.43 9.66
N ASP A 169 16.83 5.03 10.70
CA ASP A 169 17.68 4.29 11.62
C ASP A 169 16.89 3.32 12.54
N GLY A 170 15.60 3.55 12.75
CA GLY A 170 14.72 2.67 13.54
C GLY A 170 13.95 1.65 12.70
N GLU A 171 13.18 2.10 11.72
CA GLU A 171 12.34 1.24 10.87
C GLU A 171 13.17 0.40 9.90
N ASN A 172 14.20 0.96 9.26
CA ASN A 172 15.13 0.21 8.42
C ASN A 172 15.94 -0.82 9.22
N ALA A 173 16.32 -0.51 10.45
CA ALA A 173 17.07 -1.43 11.30
C ALA A 173 16.30 -2.71 11.64
N LEU A 174 14.97 -2.65 11.72
CA LEU A 174 14.13 -3.83 11.94
C LEU A 174 13.98 -4.66 10.67
N THR A 175 13.71 -4.01 9.53
CA THR A 175 13.53 -4.71 8.25
C THR A 175 14.82 -5.32 7.70
N GLU A 176 16.00 -4.82 8.09
CA GLU A 176 17.30 -5.43 7.80
C GLU A 176 17.48 -6.83 8.43
N LEU A 177 16.69 -7.15 9.47
CA LEU A 177 16.70 -8.48 10.08
C LEU A 177 15.88 -9.50 9.29
N LEU A 178 15.08 -9.07 8.31
CA LEU A 178 14.23 -9.96 7.54
C LEU A 178 15.05 -10.85 6.61
N ASN A 179 14.76 -12.12 6.64
CA ASN A 179 15.23 -13.13 5.69
C ASN A 179 14.21 -14.27 5.62
N VAL A 180 14.22 -15.01 4.52
CA VAL A 180 13.18 -16.02 4.26
C VAL A 180 13.18 -17.14 5.31
N ALA A 181 14.35 -17.60 5.75
CA ALA A 181 14.44 -18.69 6.72
C ALA A 181 13.87 -18.30 8.09
N ASP A 182 14.22 -17.11 8.59
CA ASP A 182 13.72 -16.62 9.87
C ASP A 182 12.21 -16.27 9.81
N ILE A 183 11.69 -15.83 8.66
CA ILE A 183 10.26 -15.59 8.46
C ILE A 183 9.47 -16.89 8.63
N ILE A 184 9.95 -17.99 8.06
CA ILE A 184 9.29 -19.31 8.19
C ILE A 184 9.39 -19.82 9.62
N GLU A 185 10.56 -19.73 10.26
CA GLU A 185 10.74 -20.08 11.67
C GLU A 185 9.81 -19.27 12.58
N PHE A 186 9.69 -17.96 12.33
CA PHE A 186 8.75 -17.09 13.04
C PHE A 186 7.31 -17.60 12.90
N ALA A 187 6.85 -17.83 11.70
CA ALA A 187 5.49 -18.30 11.45
C ALA A 187 5.20 -19.65 12.13
N ASP A 188 6.21 -20.55 12.19
CA ASP A 188 6.05 -21.85 12.86
C ASP A 188 6.03 -21.72 14.40
N THR A 189 6.70 -20.72 14.97
CA THR A 189 6.97 -20.64 16.42
C THR A 189 6.36 -19.45 17.14
N VAL A 190 5.83 -18.44 16.43
CA VAL A 190 5.23 -17.25 17.04
C VAL A 190 4.07 -17.62 17.98
N ASP A 191 4.05 -17.01 19.17
CA ASP A 191 2.85 -17.02 20.00
C ASP A 191 1.78 -16.17 19.29
N LEU A 192 0.69 -16.79 18.91
CA LEU A 192 -0.36 -16.08 18.19
C LEU A 192 -0.96 -14.93 18.99
N ALA A 193 -0.90 -14.96 20.31
CA ALA A 193 -1.36 -13.86 21.14
C ALA A 193 -0.65 -12.53 20.81
N ASP A 194 0.60 -12.59 20.36
CA ASP A 194 1.38 -11.40 20.02
C ASP A 194 1.01 -10.76 18.66
N VAL A 195 0.36 -11.53 17.77
CA VAL A 195 0.07 -11.07 16.37
C VAL A 195 -1.38 -11.27 15.94
N GLU A 196 -2.21 -11.95 16.73
CA GLU A 196 -3.58 -12.33 16.37
C GLU A 196 -4.44 -11.09 16.07
N GLU A 197 -4.29 -10.00 16.82
CA GLU A 197 -5.11 -8.82 16.66
C GLU A 197 -4.90 -8.19 15.28
N VAL A 198 -3.64 -7.93 14.90
CA VAL A 198 -3.31 -7.26 13.63
C VAL A 198 -3.63 -8.14 12.42
N LEU A 199 -3.30 -9.44 12.48
CA LEU A 199 -3.55 -10.38 11.39
C LEU A 199 -5.04 -10.69 11.21
N SER A 200 -5.80 -10.80 12.30
CA SER A 200 -7.26 -11.02 12.22
C SER A 200 -7.98 -9.80 11.66
N ARG A 201 -7.62 -8.62 12.12
CA ARG A 201 -8.16 -7.35 11.60
C ARG A 201 -7.87 -7.21 10.09
N GLN A 202 -6.66 -7.56 9.65
CA GLN A 202 -6.31 -7.58 8.22
C GLN A 202 -7.19 -8.55 7.44
N ALA A 203 -7.30 -9.80 7.90
CA ALA A 203 -8.13 -10.82 7.25
C ALA A 203 -9.59 -10.37 7.13
N GLU A 204 -10.14 -9.80 8.18
CA GLU A 204 -11.55 -9.39 8.24
C GLU A 204 -11.83 -8.19 7.34
N TYR A 205 -11.04 -7.11 7.45
CA TYR A 205 -11.29 -5.88 6.70
C TYR A 205 -11.03 -6.05 5.21
N ASN A 206 -9.92 -6.69 4.85
CA ASN A 206 -9.56 -6.88 3.45
C ASN A 206 -10.49 -7.87 2.75
N TYR A 207 -10.99 -8.89 3.47
CA TYR A 207 -12.02 -9.77 2.90
C TYR A 207 -13.38 -9.09 2.79
N ALA A 208 -13.75 -8.22 3.74
CA ALA A 208 -15.03 -7.50 3.71
C ALA A 208 -15.12 -6.58 2.49
N ILE A 209 -14.09 -5.79 2.19
CA ILE A 209 -14.07 -4.93 1.00
C ILE A 209 -14.02 -5.75 -0.31
N SER A 210 -13.38 -6.92 -0.30
CA SER A 210 -13.38 -7.86 -1.44
C SER A 210 -14.79 -8.40 -1.71
N TYR A 211 -15.52 -8.75 -0.68
CA TYR A 211 -16.93 -9.17 -0.80
C TYR A 211 -17.82 -8.04 -1.33
N GLU A 212 -17.60 -6.80 -0.85
CA GLU A 212 -18.29 -5.61 -1.35
C GLU A 212 -18.03 -5.40 -2.85
N GLY A 213 -16.78 -5.53 -3.29
CA GLY A 213 -16.40 -5.39 -4.70
C GLY A 213 -16.97 -6.49 -5.61
N LEU A 214 -17.16 -7.71 -5.09
CA LEU A 214 -17.84 -8.79 -5.81
C LEU A 214 -19.35 -8.55 -5.91
N LYS A 215 -19.95 -7.95 -4.88
CA LYS A 215 -21.39 -7.74 -4.80
C LYS A 215 -21.85 -6.54 -5.64
N ASN A 216 -21.16 -5.40 -5.53
CA ASN A 216 -21.54 -4.14 -6.16
C ASN A 216 -20.61 -3.77 -7.33
N ASP A 217 -21.01 -2.78 -8.14
CA ASP A 217 -20.22 -2.32 -9.29
C ASP A 217 -19.24 -1.22 -8.85
N TRP A 218 -17.99 -1.60 -8.77
CA TRP A 218 -16.87 -0.73 -8.43
C TRP A 218 -15.78 -0.77 -9.49
N GLY A 219 -15.08 0.33 -9.67
CA GLY A 219 -13.87 0.42 -10.47
C GLY A 219 -13.99 -0.20 -11.87
N GLY A 220 -13.01 -1.04 -12.22
CA GLY A 220 -12.96 -1.75 -13.49
C GLY A 220 -13.77 -3.05 -13.55
N ARG A 221 -14.38 -3.47 -12.45
CA ARG A 221 -15.11 -4.74 -12.29
C ARG A 221 -14.29 -5.98 -12.70
N VAL A 222 -12.98 -5.89 -12.49
CA VAL A 222 -12.04 -6.97 -12.84
C VAL A 222 -12.32 -8.22 -12.00
N GLY A 223 -12.61 -8.03 -10.69
CA GLY A 223 -12.97 -9.14 -9.82
C GLY A 223 -14.23 -9.86 -10.27
N LYS A 224 -15.26 -9.11 -10.70
CA LYS A 224 -16.51 -9.69 -11.26
C LYS A 224 -16.25 -10.42 -12.58
N LEU A 225 -15.34 -9.95 -13.40
CA LEU A 225 -14.97 -10.63 -14.64
C LEU A 225 -14.36 -12.01 -14.32
N TYR A 226 -13.43 -12.10 -13.35
CA TYR A 226 -12.87 -13.38 -12.91
C TYR A 226 -13.91 -14.30 -12.26
N ALA A 227 -14.92 -13.75 -11.60
CA ALA A 227 -16.02 -14.51 -10.99
C ALA A 227 -17.13 -14.90 -11.97
N SER A 228 -17.02 -14.55 -13.27
CA SER A 228 -18.00 -14.89 -14.31
C SER A 228 -17.63 -16.20 -15.03
N ASP A 229 -18.56 -16.69 -15.84
CA ASP A 229 -18.37 -17.88 -16.70
C ASP A 229 -17.25 -17.75 -17.76
N ALA A 230 -16.63 -16.55 -17.87
CA ALA A 230 -15.48 -16.34 -18.76
C ALA A 230 -14.19 -17.01 -18.25
N TYR A 231 -14.14 -17.40 -17.00
CA TYR A 231 -13.00 -18.05 -16.35
C TYR A 231 -13.42 -19.35 -15.67
N PRO A 232 -12.49 -20.33 -15.50
CA PRO A 232 -12.79 -21.55 -14.77
C PRO A 232 -13.06 -21.24 -13.30
N ASP A 233 -14.04 -21.95 -12.73
CA ASP A 233 -14.35 -21.86 -11.29
C ASP A 233 -13.41 -22.76 -10.47
N ASP A 234 -12.13 -22.38 -10.44
CA ASP A 234 -11.13 -23.00 -9.57
C ASP A 234 -10.70 -22.06 -8.43
N LEU A 235 -10.05 -22.64 -7.43
CA LEU A 235 -9.68 -21.92 -6.21
C LEU A 235 -8.73 -20.72 -6.46
N LEU A 236 -7.83 -20.84 -7.43
CA LEU A 236 -6.93 -19.75 -7.82
C LEU A 236 -7.73 -18.61 -8.48
N THR A 237 -8.66 -18.93 -9.34
CA THR A 237 -9.53 -17.94 -9.98
C THR A 237 -10.41 -17.22 -8.96
N GLN A 238 -10.97 -17.96 -7.99
CA GLN A 238 -11.73 -17.37 -6.87
C GLN A 238 -10.85 -16.42 -6.03
N ALA A 239 -9.61 -16.79 -5.74
CA ALA A 239 -8.67 -15.93 -5.00
C ALA A 239 -8.31 -14.66 -5.79
N LYS A 240 -8.05 -14.77 -7.09
CA LYS A 240 -7.82 -13.62 -7.99
C LYS A 240 -9.06 -12.72 -8.07
N ALA A 241 -10.24 -13.32 -8.22
CA ALA A 241 -11.51 -12.59 -8.27
C ALA A 241 -11.73 -11.76 -7.00
N ALA A 242 -11.56 -12.38 -5.83
CA ALA A 242 -11.75 -11.71 -4.55
C ALA A 242 -10.75 -10.57 -4.33
N ALA A 243 -9.45 -10.79 -4.56
CA ALA A 243 -8.43 -9.77 -4.38
C ALA A 243 -8.59 -8.61 -5.38
N ALA A 244 -8.88 -8.91 -6.65
CA ALA A 244 -9.15 -7.89 -7.66
C ALA A 244 -10.40 -7.07 -7.32
N ALA A 245 -11.48 -7.71 -6.84
CA ALA A 245 -12.72 -7.02 -6.43
C ALA A 245 -12.49 -6.06 -5.25
N GLY A 246 -11.67 -6.44 -4.27
CA GLY A 246 -11.29 -5.54 -3.19
C GLY A 246 -10.56 -4.30 -3.69
N SER A 247 -9.67 -4.46 -4.67
CA SER A 247 -9.02 -3.34 -5.35
C SER A 247 -9.99 -2.52 -6.20
N ASP A 248 -10.91 -3.16 -6.93
CA ASP A 248 -11.96 -2.46 -7.68
C ASP A 248 -12.77 -1.54 -6.75
N ALA A 249 -13.22 -2.05 -5.60
CA ALA A 249 -13.96 -1.28 -4.61
C ALA A 249 -13.12 -0.12 -4.07
N ARG A 250 -11.88 -0.39 -3.66
CA ARG A 250 -10.98 0.62 -3.10
C ARG A 250 -10.64 1.73 -4.09
N MET A 251 -10.29 1.38 -5.34
CA MET A 251 -9.97 2.35 -6.40
C MET A 251 -11.20 3.12 -6.88
N GLY A 252 -12.38 2.53 -6.74
CA GLY A 252 -13.67 3.15 -7.01
C GLY A 252 -14.18 4.07 -5.90
N GLY A 253 -13.44 4.22 -4.81
CA GLY A 253 -13.79 5.13 -3.70
C GLY A 253 -14.72 4.53 -2.65
N CYS A 254 -14.82 3.21 -2.55
CA CYS A 254 -15.57 2.55 -1.47
C CYS A 254 -15.04 3.02 -0.10
N PRO A 255 -15.95 3.46 0.82
CA PRO A 255 -15.55 4.02 2.11
C PRO A 255 -15.19 2.97 3.17
N MET A 256 -15.11 1.71 2.78
CA MET A 256 -14.73 0.64 3.72
C MET A 256 -13.23 0.69 4.04
N PRO A 257 -12.85 0.44 5.31
CA PRO A 257 -11.45 0.37 5.71
C PRO A 257 -10.78 -0.88 5.15
N VAL A 258 -9.46 -0.78 4.95
CA VAL A 258 -8.56 -1.88 4.63
C VAL A 258 -7.39 -1.87 5.60
N VAL A 259 -6.70 -2.99 5.77
CA VAL A 259 -5.39 -3.03 6.42
C VAL A 259 -4.33 -3.04 5.33
N ILE A 260 -3.44 -2.06 5.38
CA ILE A 260 -2.36 -1.86 4.40
C ILE A 260 -1.19 -2.82 4.66
N VAL A 261 -0.33 -2.98 3.66
CA VAL A 261 1.00 -3.57 3.76
C VAL A 261 1.95 -2.67 2.98
N SER A 262 3.08 -2.33 3.57
CA SER A 262 4.09 -1.43 2.98
C SER A 262 3.47 -0.15 2.40
N GLY A 263 2.62 0.50 3.19
CA GLY A 263 1.98 1.75 2.85
C GLY A 263 0.85 1.67 1.81
N SER A 264 0.41 0.48 1.37
CA SER A 264 -0.60 0.32 0.33
C SER A 264 -1.72 -0.66 0.69
N GLY A 265 -2.98 -0.18 0.63
CA GLY A 265 -4.15 -1.06 0.81
C GLY A 265 -4.29 -2.11 -0.28
N ASN A 266 -3.89 -1.81 -1.51
CA ASN A 266 -3.86 -2.81 -2.58
C ASN A 266 -2.86 -3.93 -2.29
N GLN A 267 -1.71 -3.62 -1.71
CA GLN A 267 -0.76 -4.64 -1.25
C GLN A 267 -1.34 -5.46 -0.10
N GLY A 268 -1.97 -4.82 0.89
CA GLY A 268 -2.63 -5.53 2.00
C GLY A 268 -3.73 -6.49 1.53
N ILE A 269 -4.59 -6.06 0.61
CA ILE A 269 -5.62 -6.92 -0.03
C ILE A 269 -4.94 -8.09 -0.77
N THR A 270 -3.88 -7.81 -1.54
CA THR A 270 -3.18 -8.83 -2.34
C THR A 270 -2.51 -9.87 -1.45
N ALA A 271 -1.86 -9.45 -0.36
CA ALA A 271 -1.17 -10.34 0.56
C ALA A 271 -2.13 -11.23 1.38
N SER A 272 -3.30 -10.70 1.76
CA SER A 272 -4.18 -11.37 2.71
C SER A 272 -5.36 -12.14 2.09
N VAL A 273 -6.08 -11.52 1.15
CA VAL A 273 -7.36 -12.08 0.65
C VAL A 273 -7.21 -13.46 0.00
N PRO A 274 -6.18 -13.74 -0.82
CA PRO A 274 -6.00 -15.08 -1.38
C PRO A 274 -5.87 -16.16 -0.31
N ILE A 275 -5.16 -15.86 0.79
CA ILE A 275 -4.98 -16.81 1.91
C ILE A 275 -6.32 -17.07 2.60
N VAL A 276 -7.11 -16.03 2.85
CA VAL A 276 -8.45 -16.17 3.45
C VAL A 276 -9.37 -16.99 2.56
N VAL A 277 -9.33 -16.78 1.23
CA VAL A 277 -10.12 -17.58 0.27
C VAL A 277 -9.72 -19.04 0.32
N TYR A 278 -8.42 -19.35 0.26
CA TYR A 278 -7.92 -20.72 0.34
C TYR A 278 -8.25 -21.38 1.67
N ALA A 279 -8.06 -20.67 2.78
CA ALA A 279 -8.35 -21.20 4.11
C ALA A 279 -9.83 -21.56 4.27
N ARG A 280 -10.73 -20.71 3.80
CA ARG A 280 -12.19 -20.96 3.85
C ARG A 280 -12.61 -22.11 2.94
N ALA A 281 -12.11 -22.14 1.71
CA ALA A 281 -12.50 -23.17 0.75
C ALA A 281 -11.99 -24.57 1.13
N LEU A 282 -10.88 -24.66 1.85
CA LEU A 282 -10.26 -25.91 2.28
C LEU A 282 -10.53 -26.25 3.77
N ASP A 283 -11.39 -25.47 4.43
CA ASP A 283 -11.73 -25.63 5.86
C ASP A 283 -10.49 -25.71 6.77
N ILE A 284 -9.51 -24.84 6.51
CA ILE A 284 -8.25 -24.80 7.25
C ILE A 284 -8.45 -24.06 8.58
N PRO A 285 -7.93 -24.57 9.71
CA PRO A 285 -8.04 -23.93 11.01
C PRO A 285 -7.51 -22.50 11.01
N ARG A 286 -8.19 -21.60 11.78
CA ARG A 286 -7.83 -20.19 11.91
C ARG A 286 -6.36 -19.98 12.29
N GLU A 287 -5.85 -20.75 13.23
CA GLU A 287 -4.44 -20.68 13.63
C GLU A 287 -3.50 -20.81 12.44
N LYS A 288 -3.72 -21.81 11.59
CA LYS A 288 -2.86 -22.04 10.43
C LYS A 288 -3.02 -20.93 9.39
N MET A 289 -4.21 -20.36 9.24
CA MET A 289 -4.46 -19.20 8.39
C MET A 289 -3.69 -17.97 8.88
N LEU A 290 -3.68 -17.68 10.19
CA LEU A 290 -2.94 -16.55 10.74
C LEU A 290 -1.43 -16.71 10.55
N ARG A 291 -0.88 -17.92 10.76
CA ARG A 291 0.53 -18.20 10.46
C ARG A 291 0.89 -18.00 8.98
N ALA A 292 0.00 -18.40 8.07
CA ALA A 292 0.17 -18.20 6.64
C ALA A 292 0.10 -16.69 6.25
N LEU A 293 -0.75 -15.90 6.93
CA LEU A 293 -0.78 -14.45 6.79
C LEU A 293 0.54 -13.83 7.24
N ALA A 294 1.10 -14.25 8.37
CA ALA A 294 2.41 -13.78 8.83
C ALA A 294 3.52 -14.04 7.80
N VAL A 295 3.54 -15.25 7.19
CA VAL A 295 4.47 -15.55 6.07
C VAL A 295 4.26 -14.58 4.91
N SER A 296 3.02 -14.40 4.47
CA SER A 296 2.71 -13.55 3.32
C SER A 296 3.10 -12.10 3.55
N ASP A 297 2.73 -11.54 4.69
CA ASP A 297 3.00 -10.14 5.01
C ASP A 297 4.51 -9.88 5.16
N LEU A 298 5.21 -10.69 5.94
CA LEU A 298 6.65 -10.53 6.14
C LEU A 298 7.46 -10.73 4.85
N ILE A 299 7.10 -11.69 3.99
CA ILE A 299 7.73 -11.84 2.66
C ILE A 299 7.43 -10.63 1.76
N SER A 300 6.22 -10.09 1.80
CA SER A 300 5.83 -8.90 1.05
C SER A 300 6.62 -7.67 1.51
N ILE A 301 6.69 -7.46 2.83
CA ILE A 301 7.43 -6.37 3.47
C ILE A 301 8.92 -6.49 3.18
N TYR A 302 9.49 -7.67 3.31
CA TYR A 302 10.91 -7.93 3.03
C TYR A 302 11.30 -7.53 1.60
N GLN A 303 10.53 -7.97 0.60
CA GLN A 303 10.78 -7.57 -0.79
C GLN A 303 10.62 -6.06 -0.97
N LYS A 304 9.57 -5.48 -0.36
CA LYS A 304 9.24 -4.07 -0.54
C LYS A 304 10.22 -3.13 0.18
N SER A 305 10.78 -3.51 1.32
CA SER A 305 11.78 -2.72 2.05
C SER A 305 13.02 -2.44 1.21
N GLY A 306 13.47 -3.40 0.40
CA GLY A 306 14.58 -3.21 -0.52
C GLY A 306 14.27 -2.36 -1.75
N ILE A 307 12.98 -2.19 -2.11
CA ILE A 307 12.50 -1.40 -3.27
C ILE A 307 12.27 0.06 -2.88
N GLY A 308 11.69 0.29 -1.70
CA GLY A 308 11.22 1.58 -1.21
C GLY A 308 9.70 1.74 -1.33
N CYS A 309 9.11 2.70 -0.57
CA CYS A 309 7.66 2.86 -0.46
C CYS A 309 6.99 3.25 -1.79
N LEU A 310 7.58 4.15 -2.56
CA LEU A 310 7.11 4.57 -3.89
C LEU A 310 8.18 4.27 -4.95
N SER A 311 7.79 3.66 -6.06
CA SER A 311 8.67 3.22 -7.13
C SER A 311 7.86 2.97 -8.41
N ALA A 312 8.52 2.97 -9.57
CA ALA A 312 7.94 2.44 -10.80
C ALA A 312 7.76 0.91 -10.78
N PHE A 313 8.34 0.21 -9.82
CA PHE A 313 8.07 -1.22 -9.59
C PHE A 313 6.77 -1.41 -8.80
N CYS A 314 5.81 -2.14 -9.37
CA CYS A 314 4.51 -2.33 -8.75
C CYS A 314 4.59 -3.23 -7.52
N GLY A 315 4.19 -2.71 -6.36
CA GLY A 315 4.16 -3.46 -5.10
C GLY A 315 3.22 -4.68 -5.11
N ALA A 316 2.28 -4.74 -6.07
CA ALA A 316 1.46 -5.94 -6.25
C ALA A 316 2.28 -7.20 -6.53
N VAL A 317 3.46 -7.06 -7.18
CA VAL A 317 4.36 -8.21 -7.42
C VAL A 317 4.89 -8.77 -6.11
N SER A 318 5.40 -7.91 -5.22
CA SER A 318 5.87 -8.34 -3.89
C SER A 318 4.75 -8.98 -3.07
N ALA A 319 3.56 -8.35 -3.05
CA ALA A 319 2.41 -8.86 -2.31
C ALA A 319 1.82 -10.14 -2.93
N GLY A 320 1.79 -10.28 -4.26
CA GLY A 320 1.36 -11.49 -4.93
C GLY A 320 2.31 -12.67 -4.72
N THR A 321 3.61 -12.40 -4.69
CA THR A 321 4.64 -13.39 -4.31
C THR A 321 4.47 -13.79 -2.85
N GLY A 322 4.27 -12.83 -1.93
CA GLY A 322 3.99 -13.11 -0.53
C GLY A 322 2.73 -13.96 -0.34
N ALA A 323 1.63 -13.61 -1.01
CA ALA A 323 0.39 -14.39 -0.99
C ALA A 323 0.59 -15.84 -1.44
N ALA A 324 1.39 -16.05 -2.50
CA ALA A 324 1.71 -17.40 -2.96
C ALA A 324 2.56 -18.18 -1.94
N CYS A 325 3.48 -17.53 -1.25
CA CYS A 325 4.25 -18.12 -0.16
C CYS A 325 3.34 -18.50 1.03
N GLY A 326 2.39 -17.62 1.39
CA GLY A 326 1.38 -17.92 2.40
C GLY A 326 0.48 -19.09 1.98
N ILE A 327 0.06 -19.17 0.73
CA ILE A 327 -0.69 -20.30 0.18
C ILE A 327 0.17 -21.58 0.23
N ALA A 328 1.44 -21.53 -0.19
CA ALA A 328 2.35 -22.68 -0.11
C ALA A 328 2.47 -23.18 1.32
N TYR A 329 2.65 -22.28 2.30
CA TYR A 329 2.69 -22.60 3.73
C TYR A 329 1.37 -23.21 4.21
N LEU A 330 0.23 -22.64 3.80
CA LEU A 330 -1.11 -23.12 4.12
C LEU A 330 -1.34 -24.56 3.63
N LEU A 331 -0.78 -24.90 2.46
CA LEU A 331 -0.84 -26.23 1.86
C LEU A 331 0.23 -27.21 2.40
N GLY A 332 1.01 -26.80 3.40
CA GLY A 332 2.00 -27.64 4.09
C GLY A 332 3.44 -27.48 3.57
N GLY A 333 3.66 -26.57 2.64
CA GLY A 333 5.01 -26.20 2.18
C GLY A 333 5.82 -25.55 3.29
N ARG A 334 7.14 -25.67 3.19
CA ARG A 334 8.13 -25.09 4.11
C ARG A 334 9.22 -24.39 3.30
N MET A 335 10.43 -24.36 3.81
CA MET A 335 11.53 -23.60 3.25
C MET A 335 11.71 -23.82 1.74
N GLU A 336 11.79 -25.05 1.30
CA GLU A 336 12.05 -25.40 -0.09
C GLU A 336 10.94 -24.90 -1.04
N GLU A 337 9.67 -25.16 -0.70
CA GLU A 337 8.54 -24.71 -1.49
C GLU A 337 8.44 -23.17 -1.53
N ILE A 338 8.69 -22.49 -0.40
CA ILE A 338 8.60 -21.04 -0.30
C ILE A 338 9.74 -20.38 -1.06
N GLU A 339 10.98 -20.86 -0.91
CA GLU A 339 12.16 -20.37 -1.63
C GLU A 339 11.95 -20.42 -3.15
N HIS A 340 11.55 -21.59 -3.67
CA HIS A 340 11.31 -21.75 -5.09
C HIS A 340 10.07 -21.00 -5.59
N THR A 341 9.06 -20.81 -4.74
CA THR A 341 7.91 -19.95 -5.05
C THR A 341 8.37 -18.52 -5.30
N ILE A 342 9.22 -17.97 -4.43
CA ILE A 342 9.76 -16.61 -4.57
C ILE A 342 10.61 -16.51 -5.84
N VAL A 343 11.59 -17.40 -6.01
CA VAL A 343 12.53 -17.36 -7.13
C VAL A 343 11.78 -17.47 -8.47
N ASN A 344 10.88 -18.44 -8.60
CA ASN A 344 10.10 -18.65 -9.82
C ASN A 344 9.13 -17.47 -10.09
N SER A 345 8.50 -16.91 -9.06
CA SER A 345 7.62 -15.74 -9.20
C SER A 345 8.41 -14.52 -9.70
N LEU A 346 9.52 -14.20 -9.06
CA LEU A 346 10.36 -13.06 -9.41
C LEU A 346 11.09 -13.23 -10.75
N GLY A 347 11.47 -14.44 -11.11
CA GLY A 347 12.01 -14.76 -12.43
C GLY A 347 10.98 -14.60 -13.54
N THR A 348 9.68 -14.77 -13.23
CA THR A 348 8.58 -14.63 -14.19
C THR A 348 8.11 -13.19 -14.34
N VAL A 349 7.86 -12.50 -13.22
CA VAL A 349 7.33 -11.12 -13.19
C VAL A 349 8.20 -10.25 -12.27
N SER A 350 9.30 -9.76 -12.81
CA SER A 350 10.25 -8.91 -12.09
C SER A 350 10.15 -7.42 -12.46
N GLY A 351 9.14 -7.01 -13.21
CA GLY A 351 9.12 -5.67 -13.76
C GLY A 351 7.74 -5.11 -14.10
N MET A 352 6.68 -5.53 -13.43
CA MET A 352 5.36 -4.91 -13.61
C MET A 352 5.44 -3.44 -13.23
N VAL A 353 5.11 -2.55 -14.19
CA VAL A 353 5.20 -1.09 -14.01
C VAL A 353 4.09 -0.57 -13.11
N CYS A 354 4.46 0.29 -12.15
CA CYS A 354 3.53 1.09 -11.35
C CYS A 354 3.43 2.51 -11.91
N ASP A 355 2.30 2.82 -12.50
CA ASP A 355 1.94 4.09 -13.10
C ASP A 355 0.82 4.81 -12.33
N GLY A 356 0.79 4.64 -11.00
CA GLY A 356 -0.14 5.26 -10.08
C GLY A 356 -1.37 4.41 -9.73
N ALA A 357 -2.11 4.86 -8.72
CA ALA A 357 -3.33 4.22 -8.25
C ALA A 357 -4.49 4.49 -9.22
N LYS A 358 -5.14 3.43 -9.70
CA LYS A 358 -6.21 3.51 -10.70
C LYS A 358 -6.94 2.17 -10.88
N PRO A 359 -8.06 2.13 -11.63
CA PRO A 359 -8.85 0.90 -11.81
C PRO A 359 -8.06 -0.31 -12.33
N SER A 360 -7.03 -0.10 -13.18
CA SER A 360 -6.20 -1.20 -13.69
C SER A 360 -5.34 -1.89 -12.61
N CYS A 361 -5.24 -1.34 -11.40
CA CYS A 361 -4.56 -2.00 -10.28
C CYS A 361 -5.19 -3.36 -9.96
N ALA A 362 -6.50 -3.50 -10.08
CA ALA A 362 -7.20 -4.77 -9.87
C ALA A 362 -6.70 -5.89 -10.82
N ALA A 363 -6.45 -5.55 -12.10
CA ALA A 363 -5.91 -6.49 -13.06
C ALA A 363 -4.44 -6.85 -12.74
N LYS A 364 -3.62 -5.86 -12.33
CA LYS A 364 -2.23 -6.10 -11.92
C LYS A 364 -2.15 -7.03 -10.71
N ILE A 365 -3.06 -6.89 -9.75
CA ILE A 365 -3.18 -7.77 -8.58
C ILE A 365 -3.48 -9.21 -9.01
N ALA A 366 -4.48 -9.42 -9.87
CA ALA A 366 -4.81 -10.76 -10.35
C ALA A 366 -3.63 -11.42 -11.07
N MET A 367 -2.88 -10.67 -11.89
CA MET A 367 -1.69 -11.18 -12.58
C MET A 367 -0.53 -11.46 -11.62
N ALA A 368 -0.35 -10.66 -10.58
CA ALA A 368 0.69 -10.89 -9.57
C ALA A 368 0.41 -12.17 -8.75
N ILE A 369 -0.83 -12.40 -8.34
CA ILE A 369 -1.25 -13.62 -7.66
C ILE A 369 -1.06 -14.84 -8.59
N GLU A 370 -1.46 -14.73 -9.86
CA GLU A 370 -1.25 -15.79 -10.86
C GLU A 370 0.23 -16.16 -10.96
N SER A 371 1.11 -15.17 -11.12
CA SER A 371 2.55 -15.39 -11.22
C SER A 371 3.14 -16.04 -9.97
N GLY A 372 2.71 -15.60 -8.78
CA GLY A 372 3.15 -16.19 -7.53
C GLY A 372 2.75 -17.65 -7.40
N VAL A 373 1.47 -17.97 -7.61
CA VAL A 373 0.97 -19.35 -7.53
C VAL A 373 1.52 -20.22 -8.67
N PHE A 374 1.77 -19.63 -9.86
CA PHE A 374 2.51 -20.32 -10.93
C PHE A 374 3.89 -20.75 -10.44
N GLY A 375 4.63 -19.88 -9.75
CA GLY A 375 5.95 -20.20 -9.19
C GLY A 375 5.92 -21.39 -8.23
N TYR A 376 4.93 -21.45 -7.35
CA TYR A 376 4.69 -22.60 -6.48
C TYR A 376 4.35 -23.88 -7.26
N ARG A 377 3.43 -23.79 -8.22
CA ARG A 377 3.01 -24.95 -9.04
C ARG A 377 4.15 -25.46 -9.91
N LEU A 378 4.99 -24.58 -10.45
CA LEU A 378 6.15 -24.95 -11.24
C LEU A 378 7.08 -25.86 -10.43
N PHE A 379 7.42 -25.45 -9.20
CA PHE A 379 8.23 -26.25 -8.29
C PHE A 379 7.57 -27.58 -7.92
N LYS A 380 6.29 -27.59 -7.59
CA LYS A 380 5.55 -28.82 -7.26
C LYS A 380 5.48 -29.81 -8.43
N ASN A 381 5.69 -29.36 -9.66
CA ASN A 381 5.82 -30.20 -10.86
C ASN A 381 7.28 -30.61 -11.17
N GLY A 382 8.23 -30.35 -10.27
CA GLY A 382 9.63 -30.71 -10.40
C GLY A 382 10.43 -29.81 -11.37
N ASN A 383 9.99 -28.56 -11.57
CA ASN A 383 10.66 -27.58 -12.40
C ASN A 383 10.91 -26.29 -11.61
N GLU A 384 12.00 -25.61 -11.95
CA GLU A 384 12.42 -24.37 -11.28
C GLU A 384 13.30 -23.53 -12.20
N PHE A 385 13.50 -22.25 -11.88
CA PHE A 385 14.52 -21.41 -12.48
C PHE A 385 15.81 -21.50 -11.68
N TYR A 386 16.94 -21.58 -12.38
CA TYR A 386 18.24 -21.84 -11.76
C TYR A 386 19.07 -20.57 -11.63
N ALA A 387 20.01 -20.59 -10.70
CA ALA A 387 21.02 -19.56 -10.59
C ALA A 387 21.76 -19.37 -11.92
N GLY A 388 21.75 -18.13 -12.44
CA GLY A 388 22.26 -17.78 -13.76
C GLY A 388 21.16 -17.54 -14.82
N ASP A 389 19.90 -17.81 -14.50
CA ASP A 389 18.77 -17.45 -15.35
C ASP A 389 18.46 -15.95 -15.18
N GLY A 390 19.19 -15.11 -15.89
CA GLY A 390 18.99 -13.65 -15.84
C GLY A 390 19.33 -13.05 -14.47
N ILE A 391 18.31 -12.52 -13.77
CA ILE A 391 18.48 -11.89 -12.44
C ILE A 391 18.41 -12.90 -11.28
N VAL A 392 18.04 -14.14 -11.57
CA VAL A 392 18.02 -15.22 -10.58
C VAL A 392 19.45 -15.62 -10.24
N THR A 393 19.74 -15.70 -8.94
CA THR A 393 21.07 -16.06 -8.45
C THR A 393 20.98 -17.09 -7.33
N MET A 394 22.13 -17.57 -6.87
CA MET A 394 22.15 -18.55 -5.80
C MET A 394 21.67 -17.94 -4.48
N GLY A 395 20.65 -18.56 -3.90
CA GLY A 395 19.99 -18.11 -2.68
C GLY A 395 18.81 -17.15 -2.95
N VAL A 396 17.71 -17.42 -2.26
CA VAL A 396 16.46 -16.65 -2.41
C VAL A 396 16.64 -15.19 -1.99
N ASP A 397 17.35 -14.93 -0.89
CA ASP A 397 17.56 -13.59 -0.39
C ASP A 397 18.42 -12.74 -1.34
N GLU A 398 19.40 -13.34 -2.04
CA GLU A 398 20.17 -12.66 -3.08
C GLU A 398 19.31 -12.33 -4.31
N THR A 399 18.44 -13.23 -4.72
CA THR A 399 17.49 -12.97 -5.81
C THR A 399 16.55 -11.82 -5.44
N ILE A 400 16.01 -11.77 -4.21
CA ILE A 400 15.23 -10.65 -3.70
C ILE A 400 16.04 -9.35 -3.75
N ARG A 401 17.30 -9.35 -3.30
CA ARG A 401 18.17 -8.17 -3.36
C ARG A 401 18.45 -7.68 -4.78
N ASN A 402 18.64 -8.59 -5.74
CA ASN A 402 18.82 -8.25 -7.15
C ASN A 402 17.59 -7.54 -7.74
N VAL A 403 16.39 -8.07 -7.48
CA VAL A 403 15.13 -7.46 -7.92
C VAL A 403 14.93 -6.12 -7.24
N SER A 404 15.18 -6.02 -5.95
CA SER A 404 15.09 -4.78 -5.18
C SER A 404 16.03 -3.70 -5.72
N ARG A 405 17.29 -4.05 -6.02
CA ARG A 405 18.25 -3.13 -6.64
C ARG A 405 17.80 -2.68 -8.02
N MET A 406 17.35 -3.60 -8.86
CA MET A 406 16.82 -3.27 -10.18
C MET A 406 15.63 -2.30 -10.06
N ALA A 407 14.71 -2.55 -9.14
CA ALA A 407 13.54 -1.71 -8.93
C ALA A 407 13.91 -0.31 -8.39
N ARG A 408 14.81 -0.25 -7.41
CA ARG A 408 15.22 1.01 -6.77
C ARG A 408 16.14 1.86 -7.64
N GLU A 409 17.14 1.22 -8.29
CA GLU A 409 18.15 1.92 -9.07
C GLU A 409 17.77 1.98 -10.58
N GLY A 410 17.43 0.81 -11.14
CA GLY A 410 17.21 0.67 -12.58
C GLY A 410 15.93 1.31 -13.08
N MET A 411 14.88 1.40 -12.24
CA MET A 411 13.60 1.96 -12.65
C MET A 411 13.41 3.45 -12.33
N ARG A 412 14.43 4.17 -11.88
CA ARG A 412 14.35 5.62 -11.61
C ARG A 412 13.96 6.44 -12.84
N GLU A 413 14.59 6.17 -13.98
CA GLU A 413 14.26 6.86 -15.23
C GLU A 413 12.89 6.46 -15.75
N THR A 414 12.49 5.19 -15.54
CA THR A 414 11.15 4.71 -15.86
C THR A 414 10.08 5.49 -15.05
N ASP A 415 10.35 5.78 -13.78
CA ASP A 415 9.42 6.55 -12.93
C ASP A 415 9.29 8.00 -13.41
N ARG A 416 10.40 8.63 -13.81
CA ARG A 416 10.42 9.98 -14.40
C ARG A 416 9.68 10.04 -15.71
N GLU A 417 9.89 9.06 -16.59
CA GLU A 417 9.23 8.99 -17.89
C GLU A 417 7.72 8.81 -17.75
N ILE A 418 7.27 7.94 -16.82
CA ILE A 418 5.85 7.78 -16.52
C ILE A 418 5.24 9.11 -16.09
N LEU A 419 5.91 9.85 -15.20
CA LEU A 419 5.44 11.13 -14.72
C LEU A 419 5.35 12.14 -15.87
N SER A 420 6.37 12.20 -16.74
CA SER A 420 6.36 13.06 -17.95
C SER A 420 5.17 12.76 -18.85
N ILE A 421 4.94 11.48 -19.17
CA ILE A 421 3.79 11.04 -19.99
C ILE A 421 2.46 11.48 -19.35
N MET A 422 2.33 11.39 -18.03
CA MET A 422 1.09 11.78 -17.34
C MET A 422 0.86 13.30 -17.38
N ILE A 423 1.92 14.11 -17.23
CA ILE A 423 1.83 15.57 -17.28
C ILE A 423 1.55 16.03 -18.72
N ASP A 424 2.19 15.43 -19.73
CA ASP A 424 2.01 15.80 -21.13
C ASP A 424 0.61 15.42 -21.68
N SER A 425 -0.14 14.59 -20.93
CA SER A 425 -1.47 14.13 -21.31
C SER A 425 -2.60 15.05 -20.80
N GLU A 426 -2.29 16.07 -20.00
CA GLU A 426 -3.20 17.13 -19.53
C GLU A 426 -3.21 18.34 -20.48
#